data_28093fd4e70a857b19ff3403bb5b8686
#
_entry.id   28093fd4e70a857b19ff3403bb5b8686
#
_cell.length_a   1.000
_cell.length_b   1.000
_cell.length_c   1.000
_cell.angle_alpha   90.00
_cell.angle_beta   90.00
_cell.angle_gamma   90.00
#
_symmetry.space_group_name_H-M   'P 1'
#
loop_
_entity.id
_entity.type
_entity.pdbx_description
1 polymer ?
#
loop_
_entity_poly.entity_id
_entity_poly.type
_entity_poly.pdbx_seq_one_letter_code
_entity_poly.pdbx_strand_id
1 'polypeptide(L)'
;MFRFKVISDNLKDEFWCSHDIEKTPYDNRTQYSKHFHENFELLLFLEGDVSYNIDGNIYNLKPYDLLLIPPYTYHFLIPKSNVCYESYVINIGTDSLSSKQKEKLFSPPHILNIANDSDLRRMFTLLDYYYEAFSDTDFHQATLHTLYTVLLMLFYKKDEKEPPDESTEEITLISKITTYINENITGELNAEIIATHFNFSRSYIQNLFSSVMNIGLKQYINRKKIYAARADIQKGMLPNDVMKKYSFKDYSSFYRLYKTVFEVSPRDDFKLKK
;
A
#
# COMPACT_ATOMS: atom_id res chain seq x y z
N MET A 1 20.97 -8.47 3.56
CA MET A 1 19.50 -8.36 3.74
C MET A 1 19.22 -8.34 5.22
N PHE A 2 18.87 -7.19 5.74
CA PHE A 2 18.47 -7.03 7.15
C PHE A 2 16.96 -6.88 7.16
N ARG A 3 16.25 -7.76 7.84
CA ARG A 3 14.80 -7.65 8.06
C ARG A 3 14.57 -7.46 9.55
N PHE A 4 14.05 -6.32 9.92
CA PHE A 4 13.66 -6.05 11.29
C PHE A 4 12.15 -6.18 11.41
N LYS A 5 11.69 -7.16 12.13
CA LYS A 5 10.31 -7.24 12.56
C LYS A 5 10.28 -6.85 14.04
N VAL A 6 9.71 -5.72 14.35
CA VAL A 6 9.45 -5.34 15.73
C VAL A 6 7.95 -5.46 15.96
N ILE A 7 7.57 -6.43 16.77
CA ILE A 7 6.22 -6.57 17.31
C ILE A 7 6.30 -5.99 18.71
N SER A 8 5.59 -4.90 18.97
CA SER A 8 5.44 -4.36 20.31
C SER A 8 4.17 -4.91 20.93
N ASP A 9 4.30 -5.67 22.01
CA ASP A 9 3.16 -6.18 22.78
C ASP A 9 2.36 -5.09 23.50
N ASN A 10 2.87 -3.85 23.54
CA ASN A 10 2.30 -2.77 24.35
C ASN A 10 2.03 -1.43 23.63
N LEU A 11 2.32 -1.31 22.34
CA LEU A 11 2.05 -0.10 21.57
C LEU A 11 0.99 -0.36 20.51
N LYS A 12 0.04 0.55 20.36
CA LYS A 12 -1.06 0.49 19.38
C LYS A 12 -0.57 0.54 17.92
N ASP A 13 0.70 0.85 17.69
CA ASP A 13 1.31 1.00 16.38
C ASP A 13 2.35 -0.09 16.17
N GLU A 14 1.94 -1.15 15.47
CA GLU A 14 2.88 -2.10 14.91
C GLU A 14 3.62 -1.42 13.76
N PHE A 15 4.94 -1.47 13.76
CA PHE A 15 5.72 -1.14 12.58
C PHE A 15 6.64 -2.30 12.21
N TRP A 16 6.98 -2.33 10.93
CA TRP A 16 7.97 -3.22 10.37
C TRP A 16 8.87 -2.41 9.44
N CYS A 17 10.18 -2.62 9.53
CA CYS A 17 11.12 -1.98 8.63
C CYS A 17 12.18 -2.96 8.12
N SER A 18 12.72 -2.69 6.93
CA SER A 18 13.85 -3.41 6.37
C SER A 18 14.74 -2.47 5.56
N HIS A 19 16.02 -2.83 5.46
CA HIS A 19 16.94 -2.36 4.44
C HIS A 19 17.21 -3.54 3.52
N ASP A 20 16.69 -3.50 2.31
CA ASP A 20 16.73 -4.61 1.35
C ASP A 20 17.77 -4.34 0.27
N ILE A 21 18.67 -5.31 0.05
CA ILE A 21 19.66 -5.32 -1.03
C ILE A 21 19.49 -6.64 -1.80
N GLU A 22 19.12 -6.56 -3.07
CA GLU A 22 18.93 -7.72 -3.95
C GLU A 22 19.81 -7.60 -5.19
N LYS A 23 20.74 -8.55 -5.35
CA LYS A 23 21.76 -8.52 -6.42
C LYS A 23 21.23 -8.93 -7.79
N THR A 24 20.19 -9.74 -7.83
CA THR A 24 19.60 -10.28 -9.06
C THR A 24 18.08 -10.13 -9.06
N PRO A 25 17.57 -8.88 -8.97
CA PRO A 25 16.14 -8.65 -8.79
C PRO A 25 15.30 -9.16 -9.94
N TYR A 26 15.78 -9.10 -11.18
CA TYR A 26 15.03 -9.59 -12.35
C TYR A 26 14.89 -11.12 -12.35
N ASP A 27 15.96 -11.85 -12.01
CA ASP A 27 15.90 -13.31 -11.90
C ASP A 27 14.98 -13.76 -10.77
N ASN A 28 14.94 -12.98 -9.69
CA ASN A 28 14.11 -13.22 -8.52
C ASN A 28 12.74 -12.50 -8.58
N ARG A 29 12.33 -11.96 -9.74
CA ARG A 29 11.10 -11.15 -9.88
C ARG A 29 9.82 -11.82 -9.43
N THR A 30 9.76 -13.15 -9.39
CA THR A 30 8.61 -13.90 -8.87
C THR A 30 8.47 -13.85 -7.35
N GLN A 31 9.52 -13.44 -6.63
CA GLN A 31 9.51 -13.29 -5.17
C GLN A 31 8.89 -11.96 -4.73
N TYR A 32 8.83 -10.96 -5.63
CA TYR A 32 8.16 -9.70 -5.33
C TYR A 32 6.66 -9.89 -5.35
N SER A 33 6.08 -9.94 -4.17
CA SER A 33 4.65 -10.18 -4.01
C SER A 33 3.83 -8.99 -4.48
N LYS A 34 2.74 -9.30 -5.16
CA LYS A 34 1.72 -8.33 -5.57
C LYS A 34 0.62 -8.40 -4.52
N HIS A 35 0.49 -7.33 -3.71
CA HIS A 35 -0.30 -7.46 -2.50
C HIS A 35 -1.03 -6.17 -2.08
N PHE A 36 -1.86 -6.33 -1.09
CA PHE A 36 -2.48 -5.29 -0.28
C PHE A 36 -2.07 -5.51 1.16
N HIS A 37 -1.96 -4.45 1.94
CA HIS A 37 -1.85 -4.53 3.40
C HIS A 37 -2.61 -3.39 4.08
N GLU A 38 -2.76 -3.48 5.40
CA GLU A 38 -3.51 -2.51 6.21
C GLU A 38 -2.65 -1.32 6.67
N ASN A 39 -1.34 -1.47 6.55
CA ASN A 39 -0.38 -0.48 7.00
C ASN A 39 -0.15 0.60 5.94
N PHE A 40 0.31 1.76 6.38
CA PHE A 40 0.91 2.77 5.52
C PHE A 40 2.37 2.36 5.26
N GLU A 41 2.77 2.28 3.99
CA GLU A 41 4.12 1.91 3.62
C GLU A 41 4.89 3.12 3.11
N LEU A 42 6.11 3.27 3.61
CA LEU A 42 7.13 4.14 3.07
C LEU A 42 8.22 3.27 2.42
N LEU A 43 8.52 3.51 1.14
CA LEU A 43 9.61 2.85 0.45
C LEU A 43 10.56 3.92 -0.09
N LEU A 44 11.78 3.99 0.46
CA LEU A 44 12.84 4.84 -0.08
C LEU A 44 13.69 4.01 -1.03
N PHE A 45 13.62 4.34 -2.32
CA PHE A 45 14.43 3.72 -3.36
C PHE A 45 15.82 4.35 -3.42
N LEU A 46 16.86 3.53 -3.40
CA LEU A 46 18.26 3.98 -3.43
C LEU A 46 18.93 3.67 -4.76
N GLU A 47 18.84 2.42 -5.23
CA GLU A 47 19.51 1.95 -6.44
C GLU A 47 18.70 0.84 -7.13
N GLY A 48 18.80 0.74 -8.45
CA GLY A 48 18.21 -0.32 -9.25
C GLY A 48 17.67 0.15 -10.60
N ASP A 49 17.24 -0.81 -11.42
CA ASP A 49 16.50 -0.58 -12.66
C ASP A 49 15.11 -1.20 -12.52
N VAL A 50 14.22 -0.44 -11.96
CA VAL A 50 12.88 -0.92 -11.56
C VAL A 50 11.80 0.10 -11.86
N SER A 51 10.59 -0.41 -12.05
CA SER A 51 9.35 0.38 -11.92
C SER A 51 8.55 -0.10 -10.72
N TYR A 52 7.63 0.72 -10.27
CA TYR A 52 6.71 0.39 -9.20
C TYR A 52 5.27 0.67 -9.63
N ASN A 53 4.38 -0.30 -9.45
CA ASN A 53 2.96 -0.12 -9.69
C ASN A 53 2.26 0.22 -8.38
N ILE A 54 1.50 1.33 -8.37
CA ILE A 54 0.63 1.73 -7.26
C ILE A 54 -0.77 1.94 -7.81
N ASP A 55 -1.68 1.03 -7.52
CA ASP A 55 -3.08 1.04 -7.99
C ASP A 55 -3.20 1.32 -9.51
N GLY A 56 -2.33 0.69 -10.32
CA GLY A 56 -2.36 0.81 -11.78
C GLY A 56 -1.52 1.96 -12.36
N ASN A 57 -1.02 2.86 -11.53
CA ASN A 57 -0.04 3.86 -11.96
C ASN A 57 1.36 3.24 -11.89
N ILE A 58 2.09 3.30 -13.00
CA ILE A 58 3.46 2.78 -13.08
C ILE A 58 4.44 3.95 -13.01
N TYR A 59 5.36 3.86 -12.07
CA TYR A 59 6.40 4.84 -11.83
C TYR A 59 7.77 4.24 -12.13
N ASN A 60 8.56 4.88 -12.97
CA ASN A 60 9.97 4.55 -13.17
C ASN A 60 10.77 5.20 -12.04
N LEU A 61 11.32 4.41 -11.13
CA LEU A 61 11.97 4.94 -9.94
C LEU A 61 13.33 5.55 -10.25
N LYS A 62 13.62 6.67 -9.61
CA LYS A 62 14.90 7.37 -9.62
C LYS A 62 15.50 7.31 -8.20
N PRO A 63 16.85 7.30 -8.06
CA PRO A 63 17.46 7.32 -6.73
C PRO A 63 16.87 8.40 -5.84
N TYR A 64 16.57 8.02 -4.60
CA TYR A 64 15.92 8.82 -3.56
C TYR A 64 14.44 9.14 -3.81
N ASP A 65 13.76 8.44 -4.71
CA ASP A 65 12.30 8.43 -4.72
C ASP A 65 11.78 7.75 -3.47
N LEU A 66 10.95 8.49 -2.74
CA LEU A 66 10.24 8.02 -1.55
C LEU A 66 8.78 7.79 -1.94
N LEU A 67 8.36 6.54 -1.92
CA LEU A 67 6.99 6.13 -2.19
C LEU A 67 6.19 6.19 -0.89
N LEU A 68 4.98 6.75 -0.99
CA LEU A 68 4.00 6.83 0.09
C LEU A 68 2.79 5.99 -0.32
N ILE A 69 2.73 4.76 0.16
CA ILE A 69 1.73 3.77 -0.24
C ILE A 69 0.64 3.70 0.83
N PRO A 70 -0.56 4.22 0.55
CA PRO A 70 -1.66 4.21 1.52
C PRO A 70 -2.11 2.79 1.87
N PRO A 71 -2.73 2.61 3.05
CA PRO A 71 -3.39 1.34 3.38
C PRO A 71 -4.34 0.87 2.29
N TYR A 72 -4.41 -0.44 2.10
CA TYR A 72 -5.33 -1.09 1.14
C TYR A 72 -5.12 -0.71 -0.33
N THR A 73 -3.92 -0.20 -0.66
CA THR A 73 -3.51 0.10 -2.03
C THR A 73 -2.82 -1.11 -2.64
N TYR A 74 -3.21 -1.51 -3.84
CA TYR A 74 -2.55 -2.60 -4.55
C TYR A 74 -1.24 -2.12 -5.15
N HIS A 75 -0.15 -2.77 -4.80
CA HIS A 75 1.16 -2.33 -5.27
C HIS A 75 2.13 -3.48 -5.43
N PHE A 76 3.15 -3.26 -6.25
CA PHE A 76 4.24 -4.22 -6.49
C PHE A 76 5.41 -3.61 -7.25
N LEU A 77 6.59 -4.17 -6.99
CA LEU A 77 7.82 -3.89 -7.72
C LEU A 77 7.85 -4.62 -9.07
N ILE A 78 8.39 -3.97 -10.09
CA ILE A 78 8.61 -4.50 -11.45
C ILE A 78 10.10 -4.35 -11.78
N PRO A 79 10.96 -5.35 -11.49
CA PRO A 79 12.35 -5.32 -11.89
C PRO A 79 12.47 -5.41 -13.43
N LYS A 80 13.35 -4.58 -14.02
CA LYS A 80 13.59 -4.54 -15.47
C LYS A 80 14.88 -5.24 -15.85
N SER A 81 15.86 -5.25 -14.96
CA SER A 81 17.17 -5.88 -15.16
C SER A 81 17.74 -6.41 -13.83
N ASN A 82 18.94 -7.00 -13.87
CA ASN A 82 19.69 -7.44 -12.70
C ASN A 82 20.66 -6.38 -12.15
N VAL A 83 20.42 -5.11 -12.41
CA VAL A 83 21.08 -4.06 -11.64
C VAL A 83 20.69 -4.22 -10.18
N CYS A 84 21.69 -4.18 -9.28
CA CYS A 84 21.45 -4.34 -7.85
C CYS A 84 20.33 -3.41 -7.38
N TYR A 85 19.34 -3.96 -6.69
CA TYR A 85 18.22 -3.20 -6.12
C TYR A 85 18.48 -2.95 -4.65
N GLU A 86 18.33 -1.70 -4.22
CA GLU A 86 18.48 -1.30 -2.83
C GLU A 86 17.37 -0.35 -2.42
N SER A 87 16.74 -0.63 -1.28
CA SER A 87 15.68 0.21 -0.72
C SER A 87 15.51 0.02 0.78
N TYR A 88 14.99 1.06 1.44
CA TYR A 88 14.36 0.94 2.76
C TYR A 88 12.86 0.76 2.58
N VAL A 89 12.28 -0.18 3.33
CA VAL A 89 10.84 -0.37 3.40
C VAL A 89 10.38 -0.27 4.84
N ILE A 90 9.37 0.55 5.09
CA ILE A 90 8.81 0.78 6.43
C ILE A 90 7.31 0.66 6.33
N ASN A 91 6.74 -0.27 7.07
CA ASN A 91 5.29 -0.44 7.22
C ASN A 91 4.87 0.05 8.61
N ILE A 92 3.94 1.00 8.67
CA ILE A 92 3.52 1.67 9.89
C ILE A 92 2.02 1.49 10.07
N GLY A 93 1.60 1.07 11.28
CA GLY A 93 0.20 1.16 11.69
C GLY A 93 -0.30 2.60 11.67
N THR A 94 -1.56 2.79 11.32
CA THR A 94 -2.11 4.14 11.12
C THR A 94 -2.93 4.67 12.29
N ASP A 95 -3.01 3.94 13.39
CA ASP A 95 -3.88 4.29 14.54
C ASP A 95 -3.42 5.57 15.24
N SER A 96 -2.11 5.86 15.26
CA SER A 96 -1.53 7.09 15.82
C SER A 96 -1.74 8.34 14.95
N LEU A 97 -2.06 8.17 13.67
CA LEU A 97 -2.25 9.29 12.76
C LEU A 97 -3.63 9.93 12.94
N SER A 98 -3.66 11.26 13.10
CA SER A 98 -4.90 12.03 13.08
C SER A 98 -5.58 11.97 11.70
N SER A 99 -6.88 12.25 11.64
CA SER A 99 -7.64 12.28 10.37
C SER A 99 -7.01 13.21 9.34
N LYS A 100 -6.52 14.38 9.76
CA LYS A 100 -5.85 15.35 8.89
C LYS A 100 -4.51 14.82 8.34
N GLN A 101 -3.75 14.11 9.14
CA GLN A 101 -2.52 13.46 8.68
C GLN A 101 -2.81 12.35 7.67
N LYS A 102 -3.81 11.51 7.95
CA LYS A 102 -4.25 10.45 7.01
C LYS A 102 -4.70 11.04 5.68
N GLU A 103 -5.56 12.04 5.71
CA GLU A 103 -6.04 12.73 4.50
C GLU A 103 -4.87 13.23 3.64
N LYS A 104 -3.90 13.90 4.25
CA LYS A 104 -2.77 14.48 3.52
C LYS A 104 -1.75 13.43 3.07
N LEU A 105 -1.34 12.51 3.95
CA LEU A 105 -0.32 11.51 3.63
C LEU A 105 -0.81 10.46 2.63
N PHE A 106 -2.11 10.14 2.65
CA PHE A 106 -2.67 9.11 1.77
C PHE A 106 -3.20 9.64 0.44
N SER A 107 -3.28 10.96 0.26
CA SER A 107 -3.63 11.56 -1.03
C SER A 107 -2.43 11.59 -1.99
N PRO A 108 -2.62 11.65 -3.31
CA PRO A 108 -1.55 11.93 -4.26
C PRO A 108 -0.85 13.29 -4.00
N PRO A 109 0.41 13.45 -4.41
CA PRO A 109 1.26 12.46 -5.05
C PRO A 109 1.72 11.34 -4.11
N HIS A 110 1.94 10.14 -4.68
CA HIS A 110 2.42 8.98 -3.93
C HIS A 110 3.94 8.80 -4.03
N ILE A 111 4.64 9.66 -4.73
CA ILE A 111 6.09 9.69 -4.85
C ILE A 111 6.59 11.11 -4.60
N LEU A 112 7.64 11.21 -3.81
CA LEU A 112 8.40 12.43 -3.54
C LEU A 112 9.88 12.14 -3.75
N ASN A 113 10.57 12.88 -4.62
CA ASN A 113 12.02 12.75 -4.70
C ASN A 113 12.69 13.56 -3.58
N ILE A 114 13.46 12.88 -2.75
CA ILE A 114 14.15 13.47 -1.58
C ILE A 114 15.68 13.59 -1.77
N ALA A 115 16.17 13.58 -3.02
CA ALA A 115 17.60 13.68 -3.32
C ALA A 115 18.25 14.93 -2.69
N ASN A 116 17.52 16.03 -2.67
CA ASN A 116 18.00 17.32 -2.10
C ASN A 116 17.65 17.49 -0.61
N ASP A 117 17.04 16.51 0.03
CA ASP A 117 16.65 16.55 1.43
C ASP A 117 17.58 15.66 2.28
N SER A 118 18.70 16.21 2.70
CA SER A 118 19.69 15.49 3.50
C SER A 118 19.15 15.04 4.86
N ASP A 119 18.24 15.82 5.46
CA ASP A 119 17.72 15.53 6.79
C ASP A 119 16.76 14.34 6.72
N LEU A 120 15.84 14.34 5.74
CA LEU A 120 14.91 13.23 5.56
C LEU A 120 15.65 11.94 5.16
N ARG A 121 16.64 12.03 4.26
CA ARG A 121 17.50 10.86 3.91
C ARG A 121 18.23 10.29 5.11
N ARG A 122 18.77 11.16 5.95
CA ARG A 122 19.49 10.76 7.18
C ARG A 122 18.60 9.96 8.12
N MET A 123 17.30 10.25 8.20
CA MET A 123 16.39 9.50 9.07
C MET A 123 16.31 8.01 8.70
N PHE A 124 16.41 7.68 7.41
CA PHE A 124 16.44 6.27 6.98
C PHE A 124 17.78 5.60 7.33
N THR A 125 18.91 6.26 7.12
CA THR A 125 20.22 5.67 7.47
C THR A 125 20.44 5.51 8.97
N LEU A 126 19.72 6.25 9.82
CA LEU A 126 19.74 6.03 11.27
C LEU A 126 19.18 4.66 11.67
N LEU A 127 18.29 4.07 10.86
CA LEU A 127 17.74 2.74 11.14
C LEU A 127 18.84 1.67 11.17
N ASP A 128 19.80 1.72 10.23
CA ASP A 128 20.94 0.80 10.22
C ASP A 128 21.82 1.00 11.45
N TYR A 129 22.11 2.27 11.77
CA TYR A 129 22.90 2.59 12.97
C TYR A 129 22.22 2.08 14.26
N TYR A 130 20.92 2.28 14.40
CA TYR A 130 20.19 1.78 15.59
C TYR A 130 20.22 0.26 15.68
N TYR A 131 20.07 -0.41 14.53
CA TYR A 131 20.12 -1.86 14.48
C TYR A 131 21.49 -2.43 14.92
N GLU A 132 22.58 -1.78 14.51
CA GLU A 132 23.92 -2.23 14.85
C GLU A 132 24.34 -1.86 16.27
N ALA A 133 23.88 -0.71 16.78
CA ALA A 133 24.42 -0.10 18.00
C ALA A 133 23.55 -0.32 19.25
N PHE A 134 22.26 -0.61 19.11
CA PHE A 134 21.32 -0.59 20.22
C PHE A 134 20.85 -1.99 20.61
N SER A 135 20.38 -2.14 21.87
CA SER A 135 19.59 -3.30 22.29
C SER A 135 18.24 -3.32 21.57
N ASP A 136 17.55 -4.47 21.52
CA ASP A 136 16.24 -4.61 20.86
C ASP A 136 15.23 -3.57 21.36
N THR A 137 15.21 -3.31 22.67
CA THR A 137 14.30 -2.33 23.28
C THR A 137 14.63 -0.90 22.86
N ASP A 138 15.91 -0.53 22.91
CA ASP A 138 16.36 0.82 22.53
C ASP A 138 16.24 1.04 21.03
N PHE A 139 16.53 0.02 20.20
CA PHE A 139 16.28 0.03 18.77
C PHE A 139 14.81 0.33 18.46
N HIS A 140 13.90 -0.37 19.14
CA HIS A 140 12.46 -0.18 18.95
C HIS A 140 12.05 1.27 19.26
N GLN A 141 12.45 1.81 20.41
CA GLN A 141 12.09 3.16 20.82
C GLN A 141 12.67 4.22 19.88
N ALA A 142 13.96 4.11 19.55
CA ALA A 142 14.64 5.05 18.67
C ALA A 142 14.02 5.05 17.27
N THR A 143 13.73 3.87 16.72
CA THR A 143 13.08 3.72 15.42
C THR A 143 11.69 4.35 15.44
N LEU A 144 10.87 4.09 16.44
CA LEU A 144 9.54 4.65 16.55
C LEU A 144 9.55 6.19 16.57
N HIS A 145 10.45 6.81 17.37
CA HIS A 145 10.60 8.27 17.40
C HIS A 145 11.05 8.83 16.05
N THR A 146 11.98 8.15 15.38
CA THR A 146 12.44 8.53 14.03
C THR A 146 11.30 8.48 13.01
N LEU A 147 10.50 7.42 13.04
CA LEU A 147 9.34 7.27 12.14
C LEU A 147 8.29 8.35 12.35
N TYR A 148 7.97 8.71 13.60
CA TYR A 148 7.09 9.85 13.87
C TYR A 148 7.65 11.16 13.30
N THR A 149 8.96 11.37 13.43
CA THR A 149 9.64 12.55 12.87
C THR A 149 9.53 12.56 11.35
N VAL A 150 9.79 11.43 10.68
CA VAL A 150 9.62 11.26 9.22
C VAL A 150 8.20 11.59 8.80
N LEU A 151 7.18 11.05 9.49
CA LEU A 151 5.78 11.30 9.15
C LEU A 151 5.40 12.78 9.30
N LEU A 152 5.93 13.48 10.33
CA LEU A 152 5.74 14.92 10.49
C LEU A 152 6.42 15.70 9.37
N MET A 153 7.68 15.38 9.02
CA MET A 153 8.39 16.02 7.93
C MET A 153 7.61 15.86 6.61
N LEU A 154 7.15 14.64 6.31
CA LEU A 154 6.34 14.36 5.11
C LEU A 154 5.01 15.11 5.13
N PHE A 155 4.34 15.20 6.28
CA PHE A 155 3.11 15.96 6.42
C PHE A 155 3.28 17.44 6.04
N TYR A 156 4.39 18.06 6.41
CA TYR A 156 4.66 19.46 6.07
C TYR A 156 5.19 19.64 4.63
N LYS A 157 5.88 18.64 4.07
CA LYS A 157 6.46 18.73 2.70
C LYS A 157 5.51 18.39 1.57
N LYS A 158 4.48 17.60 1.83
CA LYS A 158 3.59 17.04 0.78
C LYS A 158 2.69 18.08 0.06
N ASP A 159 2.99 19.38 0.16
CA ASP A 159 2.34 20.40 -0.64
C ASP A 159 3.06 20.66 -1.98
N GLU A 160 4.25 20.09 -2.19
CA GLU A 160 5.03 20.19 -3.41
C GLU A 160 4.56 19.15 -4.43
N LYS A 161 4.03 19.61 -5.57
CA LYS A 161 3.46 18.73 -6.60
C LYS A 161 4.53 18.31 -7.60
N GLU A 162 4.81 17.00 -7.69
CA GLU A 162 5.40 16.43 -8.91
C GLU A 162 4.37 15.56 -9.64
N PRO A 163 4.21 15.72 -10.96
CA PRO A 163 3.31 14.89 -11.75
C PRO A 163 3.90 13.47 -11.97
N PRO A 164 3.04 12.45 -12.18
CA PRO A 164 3.51 11.12 -12.57
C PRO A 164 4.26 11.17 -13.90
N ASP A 165 5.26 10.28 -14.03
CA ASP A 165 6.07 10.10 -15.24
C ASP A 165 5.21 9.57 -16.42
N GLU A 166 5.71 9.66 -17.66
CA GLU A 166 4.98 9.32 -18.89
C GLU A 166 4.29 7.94 -18.81
N SER A 167 2.97 7.93 -18.85
CA SER A 167 2.15 6.73 -18.87
C SER A 167 1.62 6.45 -20.28
N THR A 168 1.60 5.17 -20.69
CA THR A 168 0.89 4.75 -21.93
C THR A 168 -0.63 4.97 -21.75
N GLU A 169 -1.37 5.05 -22.88
CA GLU A 169 -2.84 5.17 -22.84
C GLU A 169 -3.49 4.03 -22.02
N GLU A 170 -2.95 2.82 -22.09
CA GLU A 170 -3.45 1.65 -21.36
C GLU A 170 -3.23 1.78 -19.86
N ILE A 171 -2.06 2.25 -19.42
CA ILE A 171 -1.76 2.52 -18.00
C ILE A 171 -2.68 3.62 -17.49
N THR A 172 -2.87 4.69 -18.28
CA THR A 172 -3.79 5.78 -17.96
C THR A 172 -5.24 5.28 -17.81
N LEU A 173 -5.69 4.34 -18.66
CA LEU A 173 -7.02 3.75 -18.56
C LEU A 173 -7.15 2.88 -17.29
N ILE A 174 -6.14 2.08 -16.95
CA ILE A 174 -6.16 1.29 -15.70
C ILE A 174 -6.19 2.18 -14.47
N SER A 175 -5.42 3.26 -14.45
CA SER A 175 -5.47 4.26 -13.37
C SER A 175 -6.88 4.87 -13.22
N LYS A 176 -7.54 5.21 -14.33
CA LYS A 176 -8.93 5.71 -14.29
C LYS A 176 -9.90 4.64 -13.78
N ILE A 177 -9.73 3.38 -14.17
CA ILE A 177 -10.56 2.27 -13.70
C ILE A 177 -10.39 2.07 -12.19
N THR A 178 -9.17 2.08 -11.68
CA THR A 178 -8.91 1.90 -10.23
C THR A 178 -9.44 3.07 -9.41
N THR A 179 -9.31 4.31 -9.92
CA THR A 179 -9.91 5.50 -9.32
C THR A 179 -11.44 5.36 -9.27
N TYR A 180 -12.08 4.99 -10.39
CA TYR A 180 -13.52 4.76 -10.44
C TYR A 180 -13.98 3.69 -9.43
N ILE A 181 -13.22 2.58 -9.31
CA ILE A 181 -13.51 1.53 -8.32
C ILE A 181 -13.43 2.09 -6.90
N ASN A 182 -12.40 2.86 -6.58
CA ASN A 182 -12.22 3.45 -5.25
C ASN A 182 -13.36 4.42 -4.88
N GLU A 183 -13.75 5.29 -5.81
CA GLU A 183 -14.83 6.26 -5.62
C GLU A 183 -16.21 5.59 -5.48
N ASN A 184 -16.41 4.42 -6.11
CA ASN A 184 -17.69 3.70 -6.12
C ASN A 184 -17.65 2.40 -5.28
N ILE A 185 -16.73 2.27 -4.33
CA ILE A 185 -16.42 1.02 -3.64
C ILE A 185 -17.62 0.45 -2.86
N THR A 186 -18.53 1.29 -2.39
CA THR A 186 -19.76 0.90 -1.69
C THR A 186 -20.87 0.44 -2.64
N GLY A 187 -20.79 0.83 -3.93
CA GLY A 187 -21.77 0.49 -4.94
C GLY A 187 -21.66 -0.92 -5.49
N GLU A 188 -22.59 -1.27 -6.36
CA GLU A 188 -22.47 -2.46 -7.18
C GLU A 188 -21.38 -2.26 -8.24
N LEU A 189 -20.36 -3.09 -8.21
CA LEU A 189 -19.21 -3.04 -9.12
C LEU A 189 -18.99 -4.41 -9.76
N ASN A 190 -18.94 -4.43 -11.09
CA ASN A 190 -18.57 -5.61 -11.88
C ASN A 190 -17.99 -5.19 -13.23
N ALA A 191 -17.48 -6.15 -13.98
CA ALA A 191 -16.81 -5.86 -15.25
C ALA A 191 -17.75 -5.23 -16.30
N GLU A 192 -19.05 -5.51 -16.27
CA GLU A 192 -20.03 -4.93 -17.18
C GLU A 192 -20.25 -3.44 -16.89
N ILE A 193 -20.48 -3.08 -15.62
CA ILE A 193 -20.64 -1.69 -15.19
C ILE A 193 -19.44 -0.85 -15.57
N ILE A 194 -18.22 -1.35 -15.32
CA ILE A 194 -16.97 -0.66 -15.63
C ILE A 194 -16.81 -0.53 -17.15
N ALA A 195 -17.03 -1.60 -17.90
CA ALA A 195 -16.94 -1.59 -19.36
C ALA A 195 -17.91 -0.56 -19.99
N THR A 196 -19.15 -0.52 -19.50
CA THR A 196 -20.15 0.46 -19.95
C THR A 196 -19.71 1.89 -19.60
N HIS A 197 -19.20 2.13 -18.40
CA HIS A 197 -18.75 3.46 -17.97
C HIS A 197 -17.61 4.02 -18.83
N PHE A 198 -16.67 3.17 -19.21
CA PHE A 198 -15.52 3.57 -20.03
C PHE A 198 -15.71 3.37 -21.55
N ASN A 199 -16.89 2.94 -21.99
CA ASN A 199 -17.23 2.68 -23.41
C ASN A 199 -16.33 1.61 -24.08
N PHE A 200 -15.99 0.56 -23.34
CA PHE A 200 -15.22 -0.58 -23.86
C PHE A 200 -16.04 -1.89 -23.75
N SER A 201 -15.58 -2.95 -24.42
CA SER A 201 -16.15 -4.26 -24.20
C SER A 201 -15.71 -4.84 -22.87
N ARG A 202 -16.57 -5.65 -22.24
CA ARG A 202 -16.27 -6.37 -21.01
C ARG A 202 -14.97 -7.20 -21.12
N SER A 203 -14.79 -7.91 -22.22
CA SER A 203 -13.62 -8.76 -22.45
C SER A 203 -12.34 -7.93 -22.55
N TYR A 204 -12.38 -6.77 -23.22
CA TYR A 204 -11.26 -5.87 -23.30
C TYR A 204 -10.83 -5.38 -21.92
N ILE A 205 -11.76 -4.86 -21.12
CA ILE A 205 -11.48 -4.38 -19.76
C ILE A 205 -10.90 -5.48 -18.87
N GLN A 206 -11.46 -6.70 -18.92
CA GLN A 206 -10.95 -7.81 -18.10
C GLN A 206 -9.53 -8.23 -18.50
N ASN A 207 -9.25 -8.32 -19.80
CA ASN A 207 -7.94 -8.72 -20.32
C ASN A 207 -6.90 -7.64 -20.03
N LEU A 208 -7.20 -6.38 -20.36
CA LEU A 208 -6.31 -5.25 -20.08
C LEU A 208 -6.00 -5.13 -18.58
N PHE A 209 -7.04 -5.19 -17.73
CA PHE A 209 -6.84 -5.11 -16.29
C PHE A 209 -5.94 -6.24 -15.77
N SER A 210 -6.19 -7.47 -16.22
CA SER A 210 -5.38 -8.62 -15.80
C SER A 210 -3.95 -8.58 -16.33
N SER A 211 -3.71 -8.06 -17.53
CA SER A 211 -2.36 -7.94 -18.10
C SER A 211 -1.49 -6.92 -17.37
N VAL A 212 -2.07 -5.76 -17.01
CA VAL A 212 -1.34 -4.68 -16.32
C VAL A 212 -1.23 -4.94 -14.81
N MET A 213 -2.34 -5.32 -14.18
CA MET A 213 -2.40 -5.49 -12.73
C MET A 213 -1.97 -6.88 -12.25
N ASN A 214 -1.87 -7.86 -13.15
CA ASN A 214 -1.60 -9.26 -12.80
C ASN A 214 -2.58 -9.88 -11.77
N ILE A 215 -3.77 -9.33 -11.68
CA ILE A 215 -4.89 -9.82 -10.87
C ILE A 215 -6.19 -9.65 -11.65
N GLY A 216 -7.11 -10.58 -11.53
CA GLY A 216 -8.41 -10.45 -12.18
C GLY A 216 -9.23 -9.30 -11.60
N LEU A 217 -9.91 -8.52 -12.47
CA LEU A 217 -10.72 -7.36 -12.07
C LEU A 217 -11.71 -7.67 -10.93
N LYS A 218 -12.41 -8.79 -11.00
CA LYS A 218 -13.35 -9.23 -9.93
C LYS A 218 -12.63 -9.47 -8.61
N GLN A 219 -11.45 -10.09 -8.66
CA GLN A 219 -10.66 -10.38 -7.46
C GLN A 219 -10.15 -9.08 -6.83
N TYR A 220 -9.68 -8.13 -7.64
CA TYR A 220 -9.26 -6.80 -7.21
C TYR A 220 -10.42 -6.06 -6.50
N ILE A 221 -11.60 -5.94 -7.14
CA ILE A 221 -12.79 -5.30 -6.57
C ILE A 221 -13.15 -5.94 -5.23
N ASN A 222 -13.19 -7.27 -5.18
CA ASN A 222 -13.54 -8.00 -3.96
C ASN A 222 -12.54 -7.74 -2.82
N ARG A 223 -11.24 -7.68 -3.12
CA ARG A 223 -10.21 -7.35 -2.14
C ARG A 223 -10.35 -5.92 -1.63
N LYS A 224 -10.51 -4.94 -2.52
CA LYS A 224 -10.74 -3.54 -2.12
C LYS A 224 -11.97 -3.41 -1.22
N LYS A 225 -13.09 -4.03 -1.58
CA LYS A 225 -14.32 -4.05 -0.77
C LYS A 225 -14.11 -4.67 0.61
N ILE A 226 -13.41 -5.81 0.69
CA ILE A 226 -13.25 -6.53 1.95
C ILE A 226 -12.32 -5.80 2.93
N TYR A 227 -11.28 -5.11 2.44
CA TYR A 227 -10.41 -4.27 3.25
C TYR A 227 -11.17 -3.03 3.78
N ALA A 228 -11.93 -2.35 2.92
CA ALA A 228 -12.78 -1.24 3.35
C ALA A 228 -13.86 -1.69 4.36
N ALA A 229 -14.42 -2.87 4.16
CA ALA A 229 -15.36 -3.49 5.07
C ALA A 229 -14.74 -3.76 6.46
N ARG A 230 -13.50 -4.26 6.52
CA ARG A 230 -12.79 -4.47 7.78
C ARG A 230 -12.58 -3.18 8.53
N ALA A 231 -12.13 -2.13 7.85
CA ALA A 231 -11.95 -0.82 8.46
C ALA A 231 -13.24 -0.29 9.14
N ASP A 232 -14.41 -0.51 8.52
CA ASP A 232 -15.69 -0.11 9.11
C ASP A 232 -16.13 -1.01 10.27
N ILE A 233 -15.88 -2.32 10.20
CA ILE A 233 -16.10 -3.24 11.34
C ILE A 233 -15.25 -2.82 12.53
N GLN A 234 -14.00 -2.50 12.28
CA GLN A 234 -13.07 -2.03 13.31
C GLN A 234 -13.45 -0.66 13.88
N LYS A 235 -14.22 0.17 13.18
CA LYS A 235 -14.84 1.40 13.69
C LYS A 235 -16.15 1.15 14.45
N GLY A 236 -16.58 -0.12 14.58
CA GLY A 236 -17.76 -0.51 15.34
C GLY A 236 -19.04 -0.69 14.51
N MET A 237 -18.97 -0.71 13.17
CA MET A 237 -20.13 -1.02 12.34
C MET A 237 -20.41 -2.53 12.37
N LEU A 238 -21.69 -2.91 12.49
CA LEU A 238 -22.09 -4.32 12.54
C LEU A 238 -21.76 -5.04 11.22
N PRO A 239 -21.26 -6.29 11.26
CA PRO A 239 -20.89 -7.03 10.04
C PRO A 239 -22.00 -7.14 8.99
N ASN A 240 -23.28 -7.27 9.41
CA ASN A 240 -24.41 -7.32 8.48
C ASN A 240 -24.64 -5.98 7.76
N ASP A 241 -24.43 -4.87 8.44
CA ASP A 241 -24.61 -3.55 7.86
C ASP A 241 -23.45 -3.22 6.91
N VAL A 242 -22.25 -3.64 7.29
CA VAL A 242 -21.06 -3.53 6.44
C VAL A 242 -21.22 -4.36 5.16
N MET A 243 -21.69 -5.61 5.27
CA MET A 243 -21.97 -6.43 4.10
C MET A 243 -22.91 -5.72 3.11
N LYS A 244 -23.99 -5.11 3.60
CA LYS A 244 -24.95 -4.35 2.78
C LYS A 244 -24.31 -3.10 2.19
N LYS A 245 -23.58 -2.32 3.01
CA LYS A 245 -22.88 -1.09 2.60
C LYS A 245 -21.96 -1.32 1.41
N TYR A 246 -21.23 -2.43 1.40
CA TYR A 246 -20.29 -2.77 0.31
C TYR A 246 -20.91 -3.63 -0.78
N SER A 247 -22.25 -3.77 -0.81
CA SER A 247 -22.98 -4.48 -1.86
C SER A 247 -22.50 -5.92 -2.09
N PHE A 248 -22.21 -6.65 -1.01
CA PHE A 248 -21.99 -8.09 -1.10
C PHE A 248 -23.33 -8.81 -1.27
N LYS A 249 -23.38 -9.77 -2.18
CA LYS A 249 -24.60 -10.47 -2.56
C LYS A 249 -25.28 -11.19 -1.39
N ASP A 250 -24.48 -11.84 -0.53
CA ASP A 250 -24.94 -12.61 0.61
C ASP A 250 -23.86 -12.69 1.71
N TYR A 251 -24.31 -12.96 2.94
CA TYR A 251 -23.43 -13.04 4.10
C TYR A 251 -22.43 -14.20 4.01
N SER A 252 -22.78 -15.31 3.41
CA SER A 252 -21.91 -16.47 3.30
C SER A 252 -20.71 -16.18 2.40
N SER A 253 -20.92 -15.49 1.28
CA SER A 253 -19.84 -15.04 0.37
C SER A 253 -18.94 -14.00 1.03
N PHE A 254 -19.54 -13.02 1.73
CA PHE A 254 -18.83 -12.03 2.52
C PHE A 254 -17.99 -12.68 3.62
N TYR A 255 -18.57 -13.57 4.42
CA TYR A 255 -17.89 -14.28 5.51
C TYR A 255 -16.70 -15.09 5.01
N ARG A 256 -16.88 -15.88 3.94
CA ARG A 256 -15.81 -16.70 3.36
C ARG A 256 -14.65 -15.84 2.88
N LEU A 257 -14.94 -14.79 2.13
CA LEU A 257 -13.91 -13.89 1.63
C LEU A 257 -13.17 -13.21 2.79
N TYR A 258 -13.90 -12.71 3.79
CA TYR A 258 -13.34 -12.06 4.98
C TYR A 258 -12.38 -13.01 5.72
N LYS A 259 -12.85 -14.23 6.01
CA LYS A 259 -12.04 -15.24 6.71
C LYS A 259 -10.82 -15.68 5.89
N THR A 260 -10.95 -15.78 4.56
CA THR A 260 -9.82 -16.13 3.67
C THR A 260 -8.74 -15.03 3.66
N VAL A 261 -9.14 -13.76 3.74
CA VAL A 261 -8.19 -12.63 3.66
C VAL A 261 -7.55 -12.32 5.02
N PHE A 262 -8.32 -12.40 6.11
CA PHE A 262 -7.89 -11.94 7.43
C PHE A 262 -7.71 -13.07 8.46
N GLU A 263 -8.03 -14.31 8.10
CA GLU A 263 -7.96 -15.50 8.97
C GLU A 263 -8.88 -15.46 10.21
N VAL A 264 -9.58 -14.35 10.44
CA VAL A 264 -10.58 -14.15 11.49
C VAL A 264 -11.98 -13.98 10.92
N SER A 265 -13.02 -14.19 11.73
CA SER A 265 -14.38 -13.92 11.27
C SER A 265 -14.76 -12.43 11.43
N PRO A 266 -15.69 -11.90 10.61
CA PRO A 266 -16.17 -10.52 10.78
C PRO A 266 -16.73 -10.23 12.18
N ARG A 267 -17.32 -11.25 12.82
CA ARG A 267 -17.91 -11.15 14.16
C ARG A 267 -16.83 -11.13 15.24
N ASP A 268 -15.78 -11.90 15.08
CA ASP A 268 -14.69 -11.94 16.05
C ASP A 268 -13.87 -10.65 15.98
N ASP A 269 -13.58 -10.18 14.77
CA ASP A 269 -12.88 -8.89 14.57
C ASP A 269 -13.69 -7.70 15.14
N PHE A 270 -15.03 -7.74 15.04
CA PHE A 270 -15.92 -6.78 15.70
C PHE A 270 -15.85 -6.81 17.22
N LYS A 271 -15.66 -8.01 17.83
CA LYS A 271 -15.59 -8.19 19.29
C LYS A 271 -14.25 -7.79 19.89
N LEU A 272 -13.16 -7.92 19.13
CA LEU A 272 -11.82 -7.59 19.61
C LEU A 272 -11.65 -6.10 19.97
N LYS A 273 -12.61 -5.24 19.59
CA LYS A 273 -12.61 -3.80 19.90
C LYS A 273 -13.59 -3.37 21.00
N LYS A 274 -14.29 -4.31 21.64
CA LYS A 274 -15.03 -4.06 22.85
C LYS A 274 -14.21 -4.42 24.09
#